data_1bd736b9c8db82c10776b57d4d025a89
#
_entry.id   1bd736b9c8db82c10776b57d4d025a89
#
_cell.length_a   1.000
_cell.length_b   1.000
_cell.length_c   1.000
_cell.angle_alpha   90.00
_cell.angle_beta   90.00
_cell.angle_gamma   90.00
#
_symmetry.space_group_name_H-M   'P 1'
#
loop_
_entity.id
_entity.type
_entity.pdbx_description
1 polymer ?
#
loop_
_entity_poly.entity_id
_entity_poly.type
_entity_poly.pdbx_seq_one_letter_code
_entity_poly.pdbx_strand_id
1 'polypeptide(L)'
;MLFRSIAYGKAYAALSMGRPSRLVLQKQREKPVFMENLMDLADGPMFLEAGGQLIRDAAGEVIGAIGVTGDTGEMDDVCATAGIHAAGHKTCADFTDPKVIRGINVKEAKPQISTP
;
A
#
# COMPACT_ATOMS: atom_id res chain seq x y z
N MET A 1 12.97 12.27 11.35
CA MET A 1 13.87 11.75 10.30
C MET A 1 13.52 10.30 9.98
N LEU A 2 13.60 9.40 10.97
CA LEU A 2 13.32 7.98 10.75
C LEU A 2 11.88 7.72 10.31
N PHE A 3 10.90 8.36 10.93
CA PHE A 3 9.49 8.18 10.56
C PHE A 3 9.20 8.65 9.14
N ARG A 4 9.84 9.73 8.69
CA ARG A 4 9.70 10.20 7.31
C ARG A 4 10.23 9.15 6.33
N SER A 5 11.37 8.54 6.63
CA SER A 5 11.96 7.49 5.80
C SER A 5 11.09 6.24 5.75
N ILE A 6 10.48 5.87 6.87
CA ILE A 6 9.56 4.73 6.93
C ILE A 6 8.31 5.02 6.10
N ALA A 7 7.70 6.19 6.27
CA ALA A 7 6.52 6.58 5.50
C ALA A 7 6.81 6.59 4.00
N TYR A 8 7.93 7.16 3.60
CA TYR A 8 8.38 7.16 2.21
C TYR A 8 8.55 5.73 1.69
N GLY A 9 9.18 4.87 2.47
CA GLY A 9 9.41 3.48 2.10
C GLY A 9 8.11 2.68 1.92
N LYS A 10 7.10 2.98 2.73
CA LYS A 10 5.77 2.37 2.58
C LYS A 10 5.11 2.80 1.27
N ALA A 11 5.15 4.09 0.96
CA ALA A 11 4.62 4.61 -0.30
C ALA A 11 5.37 4.05 -1.50
N TYR A 12 6.69 3.99 -1.41
CA TYR A 12 7.54 3.44 -2.46
C TYR A 12 7.23 1.96 -2.72
N ALA A 13 7.07 1.18 -1.64
CA ALA A 13 6.72 -0.24 -1.77
C ALA A 13 5.37 -0.41 -2.48
N ALA A 14 4.37 0.38 -2.10
CA ALA A 14 3.05 0.31 -2.72
C ALA A 14 3.13 0.66 -4.21
N LEU A 15 3.81 1.74 -4.54
CA LEU A 15 3.93 2.20 -5.93
C LEU A 15 4.70 1.21 -6.79
N SER A 16 5.81 0.68 -6.28
CA SER A 16 6.67 -0.25 -7.00
C SER A 16 5.96 -1.57 -7.30
N MET A 17 5.15 -2.05 -6.36
CA MET A 17 4.48 -3.35 -6.49
C MET A 17 3.05 -3.24 -6.99
N GLY A 18 2.51 -2.04 -7.12
CA GLY A 18 1.16 -1.83 -7.61
C GLY A 18 0.06 -2.31 -6.67
N ARG A 19 0.32 -2.29 -5.36
CA ARG A 19 -0.63 -2.77 -4.35
C ARG A 19 -0.34 -2.10 -2.99
N PRO A 20 -1.31 -2.11 -2.05
CA PRO A 20 -1.03 -1.60 -0.70
C PRO A 20 0.17 -2.29 -0.06
N SER A 21 0.96 -1.55 0.72
CA SER A 21 2.20 -2.08 1.29
C SER A 21 1.95 -3.26 2.24
N ARG A 22 0.77 -3.35 2.84
CA ARG A 22 0.36 -4.52 3.62
C ARG A 22 0.43 -5.81 2.78
N LEU A 23 0.00 -5.74 1.51
CA LEU A 23 0.03 -6.87 0.60
C LEU A 23 1.44 -7.15 0.07
N VAL A 24 2.30 -6.14 0.03
CA VAL A 24 3.71 -6.34 -0.29
C VAL A 24 4.39 -7.14 0.83
N LEU A 25 4.07 -6.83 2.09
CA LEU A 25 4.53 -7.62 3.23
C LEU A 25 4.06 -9.06 3.15
N GLN A 26 2.81 -9.28 2.79
CA GLN A 26 2.27 -10.63 2.58
C GLN A 26 3.06 -11.39 1.51
N LYS A 27 3.36 -10.73 0.41
CA LYS A 27 4.17 -11.29 -0.67
C LYS A 27 5.57 -11.68 -0.18
N GLN A 28 6.17 -10.86 0.66
CA GLN A 28 7.47 -11.13 1.25
C GLN A 28 7.43 -12.38 2.13
N ARG A 29 6.35 -12.58 2.89
CA ARG A 29 6.17 -13.78 3.70
C ARG A 29 5.99 -15.03 2.85
N GLU A 30 5.30 -14.92 1.73
CA GLU A 30 5.03 -16.04 0.84
C GLU A 30 6.24 -16.38 -0.04
N LYS A 31 6.98 -15.37 -0.48
CA LYS A 31 8.12 -15.53 -1.39
C LYS A 31 9.31 -14.68 -0.94
N PRO A 32 9.95 -15.04 0.17
CA PRO A 32 11.00 -14.20 0.76
C PRO A 32 12.22 -14.04 -0.15
N VAL A 33 12.64 -15.08 -0.85
CA VAL A 33 13.82 -14.98 -1.73
C VAL A 33 13.52 -14.07 -2.93
N PHE A 34 12.33 -14.20 -3.51
CA PHE A 34 11.93 -13.32 -4.61
C PHE A 34 11.92 -11.86 -4.16
N MET A 35 11.35 -11.57 -3.01
CA MET A 35 11.26 -10.20 -2.51
C MET A 35 12.63 -9.64 -2.12
N GLU A 36 13.52 -10.47 -1.59
CA GLU A 36 14.88 -10.05 -1.28
C GLU A 36 15.60 -9.60 -2.55
N ASN A 37 15.53 -10.41 -3.60
CA ASN A 37 16.13 -10.05 -4.90
C ASN A 37 15.50 -8.79 -5.49
N LEU A 38 14.18 -8.66 -5.38
CA LEU A 38 13.46 -7.51 -5.90
C LEU A 38 13.86 -6.23 -5.17
N MET A 39 14.00 -6.30 -3.85
CA MET A 39 14.40 -5.15 -3.04
C MET A 39 15.83 -4.71 -3.36
N ASP A 40 16.72 -5.65 -3.69
CA ASP A 40 18.08 -5.33 -4.12
C ASP A 40 18.09 -4.60 -5.47
N LEU A 41 17.12 -4.89 -6.33
CA LEU A 41 17.00 -4.23 -7.65
C LEU A 41 16.27 -2.89 -7.58
N ALA A 42 15.56 -2.61 -6.49
CA ALA A 42 14.75 -1.41 -6.36
C ALA A 42 15.65 -0.15 -6.30
N ASP A 43 15.20 0.92 -6.93
CA ASP A 43 15.92 2.19 -6.97
C ASP A 43 15.80 2.99 -5.67
N GLY A 44 14.93 2.60 -4.77
CA GLY A 44 14.69 3.29 -3.52
C GLY A 44 14.37 2.34 -2.38
N PRO A 45 14.24 2.86 -1.17
CA PRO A 45 13.95 2.04 0.00
C PRO A 45 12.51 1.55 -0.02
N MET A 46 12.31 0.27 0.29
CA MET A 46 10.99 -0.33 0.47
C MET A 46 10.82 -0.71 1.93
N PHE A 47 9.75 -0.24 2.55
CA PHE A 47 9.44 -0.60 3.94
C PHE A 47 8.13 -1.38 3.94
N LEU A 48 8.21 -2.67 4.27
CA LEU A 48 7.13 -3.63 4.08
C LEU A 48 6.25 -3.75 5.32
N GLU A 49 5.50 -2.70 5.58
CA GLU A 49 4.50 -2.67 6.65
C GLU A 49 3.27 -1.94 6.14
N ALA A 50 2.11 -2.17 6.76
CA ALA A 50 0.87 -1.48 6.41
C ALA A 50 1.03 0.04 6.57
N GLY A 51 0.28 0.80 5.79
CA GLY A 51 0.31 2.27 5.81
C GLY A 51 0.65 2.88 4.46
N GLY A 52 1.11 2.10 3.49
CA GLY A 52 1.30 2.54 2.11
C GLY A 52 0.08 2.19 1.28
N GLN A 53 -0.50 3.19 0.62
CA GLN A 53 -1.68 3.00 -0.22
C GLN A 53 -1.49 3.68 -1.56
N LEU A 54 -2.01 3.06 -2.61
CA LEU A 54 -2.05 3.67 -3.92
C LEU A 54 -3.18 4.69 -3.98
N ILE A 55 -2.90 5.82 -4.62
CA ILE A 55 -3.89 6.84 -4.92
C ILE A 55 -4.34 6.61 -6.36
N ARG A 56 -5.64 6.40 -6.54
CA ARG A 56 -6.23 6.17 -7.86
C ARG A 56 -7.23 7.27 -8.18
N ASP A 57 -7.37 7.56 -9.47
CA ASP A 57 -8.40 8.49 -9.94
C ASP A 57 -9.74 7.75 -10.10
N ALA A 58 -10.77 8.47 -10.58
CA ALA A 58 -12.11 7.90 -10.75
C ALA A 58 -12.14 6.75 -11.77
N ALA A 59 -11.21 6.73 -12.73
CA ALA A 59 -11.09 5.67 -13.73
C ALA A 59 -10.29 4.48 -13.23
N GLY A 60 -9.67 4.57 -12.03
CA GLY A 60 -8.86 3.51 -11.46
C GLY A 60 -7.38 3.61 -11.79
N GLU A 61 -6.95 4.64 -12.50
CA GLU A 61 -5.54 4.82 -12.82
C GLU A 61 -4.75 5.23 -11.57
N VAL A 62 -3.56 4.67 -11.41
CA VAL A 62 -2.67 5.03 -10.31
C VAL A 62 -2.04 6.38 -10.61
N ILE A 63 -2.29 7.36 -9.73
CA ILE A 63 -1.75 8.71 -9.87
C ILE A 63 -0.72 9.05 -8.82
N GLY A 64 -0.49 8.15 -7.88
CA GLY A 64 0.52 8.33 -6.84
C GLY A 64 0.37 7.31 -5.73
N ALA A 65 1.06 7.56 -4.64
CA ALA A 65 0.96 6.74 -3.44
C ALA A 65 1.19 7.60 -2.21
N ILE A 66 0.65 7.17 -1.08
CA ILE A 66 0.85 7.81 0.22
C ILE A 66 1.39 6.79 1.20
N GLY A 67 2.24 7.23 2.10
CA GLY A 67 2.74 6.42 3.22
C GLY A 67 2.45 7.11 4.53
N VAL A 68 1.89 6.36 5.46
CA VAL A 68 1.56 6.85 6.81
C VAL A 68 2.26 5.95 7.83
N THR A 69 2.88 6.55 8.82
CA THR A 69 3.48 5.84 9.94
C THR A 69 3.29 6.67 11.22
N GLY A 70 3.16 6.01 12.34
CA GLY A 70 3.00 6.68 13.65
C GLY A 70 2.09 5.95 14.61
N ASP A 71 1.39 4.92 14.15
CA ASP A 71 0.49 4.12 14.97
C ASP A 71 0.70 2.63 14.62
N THR A 72 -0.26 1.77 14.94
CA THR A 72 -0.23 0.39 14.43
C THR A 72 -0.34 0.39 12.91
N GLY A 73 0.14 -0.67 12.27
CA GLY A 73 0.02 -0.78 10.81
C GLY A 73 -1.41 -0.69 10.33
N GLU A 74 -2.36 -1.30 11.08
CA GLU A 74 -3.78 -1.24 10.75
C GLU A 74 -4.32 0.19 10.78
N MET A 75 -3.97 0.96 11.82
CA MET A 75 -4.40 2.35 11.94
C MET A 75 -3.72 3.24 10.91
N ASP A 76 -2.46 2.98 10.59
CA ASP A 76 -1.75 3.70 9.53
C ASP A 76 -2.46 3.51 8.19
N ASP A 77 -2.91 2.29 7.89
CA ASP A 77 -3.67 1.98 6.67
C ASP A 77 -5.01 2.75 6.63
N VAL A 78 -5.71 2.80 7.75
CA VAL A 78 -6.97 3.53 7.87
C VAL A 78 -6.76 5.02 7.64
N CYS A 79 -5.73 5.57 8.26
CA CYS A 79 -5.40 7.00 8.09
C CYS A 79 -5.05 7.31 6.64
N ALA A 80 -4.27 6.45 5.98
CA ALA A 80 -3.93 6.61 4.58
C ALA A 80 -5.18 6.61 3.70
N THR A 81 -6.06 5.64 3.90
CA THR A 81 -7.31 5.51 3.15
C THR A 81 -8.22 6.71 3.37
N ALA A 82 -8.38 7.15 4.62
CA ALA A 82 -9.20 8.30 4.96
C ALA A 82 -8.66 9.58 4.30
N GLY A 83 -7.34 9.76 4.28
CA GLY A 83 -6.70 10.90 3.64
C GLY A 83 -6.93 10.93 2.13
N ILE A 84 -6.82 9.78 1.48
CA ILE A 84 -7.07 9.65 0.04
C ILE A 84 -8.52 10.01 -0.28
N HIS A 85 -9.48 9.49 0.48
CA HIS A 85 -10.90 9.77 0.27
C HIS A 85 -11.23 11.24 0.56
N ALA A 86 -10.65 11.81 1.61
CA ALA A 86 -10.86 13.22 1.95
C ALA A 86 -10.36 14.17 0.85
N ALA A 87 -9.32 13.75 0.12
CA ALA A 87 -8.79 14.51 -1.01
C ALA A 87 -9.59 14.31 -2.31
N GLY A 88 -10.64 13.50 -2.28
CA GLY A 88 -11.49 13.25 -3.45
C GLY A 88 -10.98 12.15 -4.38
N HIS A 89 -10.02 11.35 -3.93
CA HIS A 89 -9.45 10.27 -4.73
C HIS A 89 -9.93 8.90 -4.27
N LYS A 90 -9.46 7.85 -4.95
CA LYS A 90 -9.87 6.48 -4.71
C LYS A 90 -8.69 5.62 -4.27
N THR A 91 -9.00 4.50 -3.62
CA THR A 91 -8.02 3.47 -3.24
C THR A 91 -8.28 2.19 -4.03
N CYS A 92 -7.39 1.21 -3.90
CA CYS A 92 -7.59 -0.10 -4.52
C CYS A 92 -8.89 -0.75 -4.06
N ALA A 93 -9.28 -0.54 -2.79
CA ALA A 93 -10.48 -1.13 -2.20
C ALA A 93 -11.79 -0.58 -2.79
N ASP A 94 -11.73 0.56 -3.48
CA ASP A 94 -12.92 1.18 -4.10
C ASP A 94 -13.29 0.53 -5.44
N PHE A 95 -12.46 -0.37 -5.95
CA PHE A 95 -12.69 -1.01 -7.24
C PHE A 95 -12.87 -2.51 -7.07
N THR A 96 -13.78 -3.08 -7.86
CA THR A 96 -14.04 -4.52 -7.91
C THR A 96 -13.64 -5.14 -9.25
N ASP A 97 -13.33 -4.31 -10.25
CA ASP A 97 -12.99 -4.78 -11.59
C ASP A 97 -11.57 -5.37 -11.60
N PRO A 98 -11.41 -6.67 -11.91
CA PRO A 98 -10.09 -7.29 -11.97
C PRO A 98 -9.14 -6.62 -12.96
N LYS A 99 -9.65 -5.92 -13.95
CA LYS A 99 -8.81 -5.18 -14.92
C LYS A 99 -8.14 -3.97 -14.26
N VAL A 100 -8.77 -3.41 -13.23
CA VAL A 100 -8.24 -2.26 -12.49
C VAL A 100 -7.27 -2.71 -11.42
N ILE A 101 -7.62 -3.77 -10.67
CA ILE A 101 -6.85 -4.22 -9.50
C ILE A 101 -6.19 -5.58 -9.73
N ARG A 102 -5.50 -5.72 -10.84
CA ARG A 102 -4.86 -6.98 -11.25
C ARG A 102 -4.04 -7.60 -10.11
N GLY A 103 -4.32 -8.88 -9.84
CA GLY A 103 -3.58 -9.65 -8.85
C GLY A 103 -3.89 -9.27 -7.40
N ILE A 104 -4.88 -8.43 -7.16
CA ILE A 104 -5.28 -8.03 -5.82
C ILE A 104 -6.71 -8.50 -5.55
N ASN A 105 -6.88 -9.24 -4.45
CA ASN A 105 -8.20 -9.57 -3.96
C ASN A 105 -8.80 -8.33 -3.29
N VAL A 106 -10.01 -7.93 -3.67
CA VAL A 106 -10.67 -6.74 -3.12
C VAL A 106 -10.76 -6.80 -1.60
N LYS A 107 -11.04 -7.99 -1.03
CA LYS A 107 -11.11 -8.16 0.42
C LYS A 107 -9.77 -7.90 1.09
N GLU A 108 -8.66 -8.27 0.45
CA GLU A 108 -7.31 -8.06 0.95
C GLU A 108 -6.88 -6.60 0.83
N ALA A 109 -7.44 -5.87 -0.15
CA ALA A 109 -7.11 -4.46 -0.36
C ALA A 109 -7.74 -3.54 0.69
N LYS A 110 -8.77 -4.00 1.39
CA LYS A 110 -9.43 -3.21 2.45
C LYS A 110 -8.56 -3.14 3.69
N PRO A 111 -8.53 -2.01 4.39
CA PRO A 111 -7.85 -1.90 5.68
C PRO A 111 -8.41 -2.96 6.63
N GLN A 112 -7.50 -3.65 7.33
CA GLN A 112 -7.88 -4.69 8.29
C GLN A 112 -7.78 -4.12 9.68
N ILE A 113 -8.92 -3.67 10.18
CA ILE A 113 -9.04 -3.22 11.57
C ILE A 113 -9.80 -4.26 12.34
N SER A 114 -9.22 -4.68 13.48
CA SER A 114 -9.98 -5.44 14.46
C SER A 114 -10.99 -4.48 15.07
N THR A 115 -12.25 -4.62 14.73
CA THR A 115 -13.29 -3.88 15.44
C THR A 115 -13.38 -4.43 16.86
N PRO A 116 -13.37 -3.56 17.86
CA PRO A 116 -13.60 -4.01 19.22
C PRO A 116 -14.97 -4.63 19.40
#